data_5e84fcbe073a34f64333594a10826187
#
_entry.id   5e84fcbe073a34f64333594a10826187
#
_cell.length_a   1.000
_cell.length_b   1.000
_cell.length_c   1.000
_cell.angle_alpha   90.00
_cell.angle_beta   90.00
_cell.angle_gamma   90.00
#
_symmetry.space_group_name_H-M   'P 1'
#
loop_
_entity.id
_entity.type
_entity.pdbx_description
1 polymer ?
#
loop_
_entity_poly.entity_id
_entity_poly.type
_entity_poly.pdbx_seq_one_letter_code
_entity_poly.pdbx_strand_id
1 'polypeptide(L)'
;MNKDFFSKERFKYIIILALFNYIFLGTEYLFDNIVGDIKPQSVVTAQSYILGASVLGFLFFAIIKKYINKKLKYGLLSAFIVVETLLFALMEYSESYGFVVITGCVMFALFGVMGSAVYYISSVYLKSNRNVASTIGLAYGLGI
;
A
#
# COMPACT_ATOMS: atom_id res chain seq x y z
N MET A 1 -29.01 -7.04 17.33
CA MET A 1 -27.55 -6.85 17.15
C MET A 1 -27.07 -7.92 16.17
N ASN A 2 -26.73 -7.50 14.93
CA ASN A 2 -26.50 -8.41 13.81
C ASN A 2 -25.27 -9.27 14.07
N LYS A 3 -25.42 -10.60 14.12
CA LYS A 3 -24.32 -11.59 14.28
C LYS A 3 -23.25 -11.49 13.16
N ASP A 4 -23.58 -10.85 12.04
CA ASP A 4 -22.67 -10.65 10.91
C ASP A 4 -21.60 -9.57 11.15
N PHE A 5 -21.78 -8.72 12.17
CA PHE A 5 -20.84 -7.64 12.46
C PHE A 5 -19.46 -8.17 12.93
N PHE A 6 -19.41 -9.33 13.61
CA PHE A 6 -18.22 -9.98 14.14
C PHE A 6 -17.92 -11.33 13.46
N SER A 7 -18.19 -11.47 12.15
CA SER A 7 -17.81 -12.69 11.46
C SER A 7 -16.28 -12.83 11.41
N LYS A 8 -15.76 -14.08 11.56
CA LYS A 8 -14.32 -14.36 11.45
C LYS A 8 -13.72 -13.87 10.15
N GLU A 9 -14.49 -13.93 9.05
CA GLU A 9 -14.06 -13.45 7.74
C GLU A 9 -13.86 -11.93 7.73
N ARG A 10 -14.78 -11.17 8.30
CA ARG A 10 -14.66 -9.72 8.37
C ARG A 10 -13.45 -9.29 9.20
N PHE A 11 -13.21 -9.93 10.34
CA PHE A 11 -12.06 -9.66 11.18
C PHE A 11 -10.74 -9.89 10.42
N LYS A 12 -10.65 -10.94 9.61
CA LYS A 12 -9.50 -11.20 8.73
C LYS A 12 -9.24 -10.05 7.77
N TYR A 13 -10.27 -9.49 7.14
CA TYR A 13 -10.10 -8.35 6.21
C TYR A 13 -9.73 -7.05 6.93
N ILE A 14 -10.25 -6.83 8.15
CA ILE A 14 -9.82 -5.70 8.98
C ILE A 14 -8.32 -5.78 9.25
N ILE A 15 -7.81 -6.94 9.66
CA ILE A 15 -6.38 -7.13 9.95
C ILE A 15 -5.54 -6.93 8.68
N ILE A 16 -5.93 -7.51 7.55
CA ILE A 16 -5.18 -7.37 6.29
C ILE A 16 -5.09 -5.90 5.86
N LEU A 17 -6.19 -5.17 5.93
CA LEU A 17 -6.24 -3.74 5.58
C LEU A 17 -5.44 -2.89 6.59
N ALA A 18 -5.55 -3.19 7.89
CA ALA A 18 -4.80 -2.49 8.93
C ALA A 18 -3.28 -2.69 8.76
N LEU A 19 -2.84 -3.93 8.51
CA LEU A 19 -1.43 -4.23 8.23
C LEU A 19 -0.94 -3.52 6.97
N PHE A 20 -1.74 -3.49 5.90
CA PHE A 20 -1.39 -2.76 4.69
C PHE A 20 -1.21 -1.26 4.97
N ASN A 21 -2.16 -0.63 5.68
CA ASN A 21 -2.07 0.79 6.04
C ASN A 21 -0.85 1.07 6.92
N TYR A 22 -0.59 0.21 7.91
CA TYR A 22 0.58 0.33 8.78
C TYR A 22 1.89 0.26 8.00
N ILE A 23 2.02 -0.69 7.07
CA ILE A 23 3.21 -0.83 6.23
C ILE A 23 3.36 0.38 5.32
N PHE A 24 2.28 0.82 4.67
CA PHE A 24 2.29 1.98 3.77
C PHE A 24 2.76 3.25 4.49
N LEU A 25 2.13 3.58 5.63
CA LEU A 25 2.48 4.77 6.42
C LEU A 25 3.88 4.66 7.04
N GLY A 26 4.24 3.46 7.51
CA GLY A 26 5.59 3.22 8.05
C GLY A 26 6.68 3.41 6.99
N THR A 27 6.43 2.95 5.76
CA THR A 27 7.36 3.14 4.65
C THR A 27 7.43 4.61 4.22
N GLU A 28 6.31 5.34 4.22
CA GLU A 28 6.28 6.79 3.98
C GLU A 28 7.15 7.54 5.01
N TYR A 29 6.97 7.23 6.29
CA TYR A 29 7.76 7.83 7.36
C TYR A 29 9.27 7.55 7.20
N LEU A 30 9.64 6.33 6.85
CA LEU A 30 11.05 5.96 6.62
C LEU A 30 11.62 6.69 5.39
N PHE A 31 10.84 6.81 4.31
CA PHE A 31 11.22 7.58 3.13
C PHE A 31 11.47 9.05 3.48
N ASP A 32 10.58 9.66 4.25
CA ASP A 32 10.71 11.06 4.68
C ASP A 32 11.96 11.28 5.52
N ASN A 33 12.34 10.33 6.39
CA ASN A 33 13.58 10.38 7.15
C ASN A 33 14.80 10.32 6.23
N ILE A 34 14.86 9.38 5.28
CA ILE A 34 15.98 9.26 4.33
C ILE A 34 16.13 10.55 3.51
N VAL A 35 15.03 11.09 3.00
CA VAL A 35 15.04 12.36 2.28
C VAL A 35 15.46 13.52 3.19
N GLY A 36 14.99 13.51 4.44
CA GLY A 36 15.33 14.51 5.44
C GLY A 36 16.83 14.56 5.78
N ASP A 37 17.49 13.41 5.82
CA ASP A 37 18.92 13.32 6.03
C ASP A 37 19.75 13.85 4.84
N ILE A 38 19.24 13.65 3.61
CA ILE A 38 19.95 14.09 2.39
C ILE A 38 19.63 15.55 2.05
N LYS A 39 18.36 15.94 2.11
CA LYS A 39 17.88 17.26 1.68
C LYS A 39 16.62 17.70 2.44
N PRO A 40 16.76 18.21 3.69
CA PRO A 40 15.64 18.50 4.59
C PRO A 40 14.54 19.39 3.99
N GLN A 41 14.94 20.42 3.21
CA GLN A 41 14.01 21.37 2.59
C GLN A 41 13.14 20.74 1.47
N SER A 42 13.41 19.53 1.06
CA SER A 42 12.74 18.87 -0.07
C SER A 42 11.81 17.73 0.36
N VAL A 43 11.67 17.43 1.67
CA VAL A 43 10.85 16.33 2.18
C VAL A 43 9.40 16.42 1.68
N VAL A 44 8.73 17.55 1.89
CA VAL A 44 7.32 17.74 1.48
C VAL A 44 7.13 17.58 -0.03
N THR A 45 8.10 18.05 -0.83
CA THR A 45 8.07 17.93 -2.29
C THR A 45 8.25 16.48 -2.71
N ALA A 46 9.23 15.77 -2.11
CA ALA A 46 9.48 14.35 -2.38
C ALA A 46 8.29 13.48 -1.98
N GLN A 47 7.69 13.74 -0.80
CA GLN A 47 6.46 13.10 -0.34
C GLN A 47 5.32 13.27 -1.34
N SER A 48 5.14 14.48 -1.88
CA SER A 48 4.11 14.73 -2.90
C SER A 48 4.32 13.88 -4.16
N TYR A 49 5.57 13.65 -4.58
CA TYR A 49 5.86 12.80 -5.73
C TYR A 49 5.54 11.32 -5.47
N ILE A 50 5.93 10.77 -4.32
CA ILE A 50 5.64 9.36 -4.01
C ILE A 50 4.14 9.11 -3.81
N LEU A 51 3.42 10.03 -3.18
CA LEU A 51 1.97 9.94 -3.04
C LEU A 51 1.27 10.04 -4.39
N GLY A 52 1.71 10.95 -5.29
CA GLY A 52 1.25 11.01 -6.67
C GLY A 52 1.50 9.71 -7.43
N ALA A 53 2.67 9.10 -7.27
CA ALA A 53 3.00 7.81 -7.86
C ALA A 53 2.10 6.68 -7.34
N SER A 54 1.76 6.68 -6.04
CA SER A 54 0.83 5.69 -5.47
C SER A 54 -0.57 5.78 -6.07
N VAL A 55 -1.06 6.99 -6.34
CA VAL A 55 -2.35 7.21 -7.03
C VAL A 55 -2.31 6.63 -8.44
N LEU A 56 -1.22 6.84 -9.20
CA LEU A 56 -1.07 6.24 -10.52
C LEU A 56 -1.07 4.70 -10.45
N GLY A 57 -0.38 4.12 -9.47
CA GLY A 57 -0.42 2.68 -9.22
C GLY A 57 -1.83 2.17 -8.92
N PHE A 58 -2.57 2.92 -8.12
CA PHE A 58 -3.97 2.63 -7.81
C PHE A 58 -4.85 2.58 -9.09
N LEU A 59 -4.71 3.55 -9.96
CA LEU A 59 -5.43 3.60 -11.24
C LEU A 59 -4.99 2.47 -12.18
N PHE A 60 -3.70 2.16 -12.20
CA PHE A 60 -3.16 1.09 -13.05
C PHE A 60 -3.75 -0.29 -12.70
N PHE A 61 -4.00 -0.57 -11.43
CA PHE A 61 -4.67 -1.80 -11.01
C PHE A 61 -6.03 -1.99 -11.69
N ALA A 62 -6.80 -0.93 -11.89
CA ALA A 62 -8.11 -1.02 -12.55
C ALA A 62 -8.00 -1.61 -13.96
N ILE A 63 -6.86 -1.37 -14.63
CA ILE A 63 -6.59 -1.89 -15.98
C ILE A 63 -6.17 -3.35 -15.93
N ILE A 64 -5.26 -3.70 -15.01
CA ILE A 64 -4.64 -5.03 -14.98
C ILE A 64 -5.47 -6.09 -14.25
N LYS A 65 -6.42 -5.71 -13.38
CA LYS A 65 -7.21 -6.65 -12.56
C LYS A 65 -7.89 -7.76 -13.37
N LYS A 66 -8.27 -7.50 -14.61
CA LYS A 66 -8.94 -8.47 -15.49
C LYS A 66 -8.02 -9.61 -15.96
N TYR A 67 -6.69 -9.38 -15.92
CA TYR A 67 -5.68 -10.36 -16.34
C TYR A 67 -5.15 -11.20 -15.17
N ILE A 68 -5.46 -10.82 -13.92
CA ILE A 68 -4.95 -11.47 -12.72
C ILE A 68 -5.83 -12.68 -12.38
N ASN A 69 -5.33 -13.89 -12.64
CA ASN A 69 -5.96 -15.13 -12.20
C ASN A 69 -5.49 -15.57 -10.81
N LYS A 70 -6.15 -16.59 -10.21
CA LYS A 70 -5.86 -17.07 -8.85
C LYS A 70 -4.41 -17.49 -8.62
N LYS A 71 -3.77 -18.16 -9.62
CA LYS A 71 -2.38 -18.63 -9.49
C LYS A 71 -1.39 -17.47 -9.59
N LEU A 72 -1.64 -16.54 -10.50
CA LEU A 72 -0.80 -15.35 -10.70
C LEU A 72 -0.81 -14.44 -9.47
N LYS A 73 -1.92 -14.39 -8.73
CA LYS A 73 -2.08 -13.57 -7.53
C LYS A 73 -1.04 -13.84 -6.44
N TYR A 74 -0.77 -15.10 -6.13
CA TYR A 74 0.22 -15.45 -5.09
C TYR A 74 1.65 -15.18 -5.56
N GLY A 75 1.95 -15.47 -6.83
CA GLY A 75 3.25 -15.15 -7.41
C GLY A 75 3.53 -13.64 -7.43
N LEU A 76 2.54 -12.84 -7.80
CA LEU A 76 2.64 -11.39 -7.77
C LEU A 76 2.84 -10.84 -6.36
N LEU A 77 2.14 -11.40 -5.36
CA LEU A 77 2.32 -10.98 -3.96
C LEU A 77 3.74 -11.26 -3.46
N SER A 78 4.28 -12.45 -3.74
CA SER A 78 5.64 -12.80 -3.35
C SER A 78 6.68 -11.93 -4.06
N ALA A 79 6.51 -11.72 -5.38
CA ALA A 79 7.38 -10.87 -6.17
C ALA A 79 7.34 -9.41 -5.66
N PHE A 80 6.16 -8.92 -5.30
CA PHE A 80 5.96 -7.58 -4.72
C PHE A 80 6.79 -7.42 -3.45
N ILE A 81 6.69 -8.34 -2.47
CA ILE A 81 7.43 -8.27 -1.21
C ILE A 81 8.94 -8.24 -1.46
N VAL A 82 9.43 -9.09 -2.37
CA VAL A 82 10.87 -9.13 -2.71
C VAL A 82 11.32 -7.82 -3.34
N VAL A 83 10.56 -7.31 -4.33
CA VAL A 83 10.90 -6.07 -5.02
C VAL A 83 10.87 -4.87 -4.06
N GLU A 84 9.87 -4.76 -3.19
CA GLU A 84 9.76 -3.69 -2.19
C GLU A 84 10.95 -3.72 -1.22
N THR A 85 11.33 -4.90 -0.74
CA THR A 85 12.49 -5.04 0.16
C THR A 85 13.79 -4.62 -0.53
N LEU A 86 13.97 -4.99 -1.81
CA LEU A 86 15.15 -4.60 -2.57
C LEU A 86 15.18 -3.09 -2.86
N LEU A 87 14.05 -2.50 -3.25
CA LEU A 87 13.95 -1.06 -3.51
C LEU A 87 14.24 -0.26 -2.23
N PHE A 88 13.69 -0.71 -1.10
CA PHE A 88 13.95 -0.09 0.19
C PHE A 88 15.44 -0.14 0.56
N ALA A 89 16.08 -1.30 0.44
CA ALA A 89 17.50 -1.46 0.71
C ALA A 89 18.36 -0.55 -0.21
N LEU A 90 18.02 -0.49 -1.51
CA LEU A 90 18.72 0.39 -2.45
C LEU A 90 18.57 1.88 -2.09
N MET A 91 17.41 2.26 -1.57
CA MET A 91 17.13 3.63 -1.16
C MET A 91 17.92 4.01 0.10
N GLU A 92 17.99 3.11 1.11
CA GLU A 92 18.67 3.32 2.38
C GLU A 92 20.19 3.53 2.21
N TYR A 93 20.81 2.83 1.25
CA TYR A 93 22.24 2.95 0.98
C TYR A 93 22.61 4.07 0.01
N SER A 94 21.65 4.85 -0.47
CA SER A 94 21.90 5.90 -1.47
C SER A 94 21.98 7.28 -0.83
N GLU A 95 23.04 8.01 -1.15
CA GLU A 95 23.21 9.43 -0.78
C GLU A 95 22.64 10.38 -1.85
N SER A 96 22.14 9.87 -2.97
CA SER A 96 21.63 10.67 -4.07
C SER A 96 20.15 10.95 -3.91
N TYR A 97 19.79 12.20 -3.67
CA TYR A 97 18.39 12.66 -3.59
C TYR A 97 17.54 12.23 -4.78
N GLY A 98 18.05 12.43 -6.02
CA GLY A 98 17.32 12.06 -7.23
C GLY A 98 17.05 10.57 -7.33
N PHE A 99 18.03 9.75 -6.96
CA PHE A 99 17.88 8.30 -6.95
C PHE A 99 16.87 7.84 -5.88
N VAL A 100 16.93 8.39 -4.67
CA VAL A 100 15.98 8.10 -3.59
C VAL A 100 14.54 8.44 -4.00
N VAL A 101 14.33 9.61 -4.60
CA VAL A 101 12.98 10.03 -5.05
C VAL A 101 12.46 9.13 -6.17
N ILE A 102 13.27 8.78 -7.17
CA ILE A 102 12.85 7.90 -8.26
C ILE A 102 12.51 6.51 -7.73
N THR A 103 13.37 5.94 -6.89
CA THR A 103 13.17 4.63 -6.27
C THR A 103 11.92 4.64 -5.39
N GLY A 104 11.72 5.70 -4.60
CA GLY A 104 10.51 5.91 -3.81
C GLY A 104 9.25 5.98 -4.68
N CYS A 105 9.26 6.71 -5.79
CA CYS A 105 8.13 6.76 -6.72
C CYS A 105 7.77 5.38 -7.28
N VAL A 106 8.77 4.57 -7.67
CA VAL A 106 8.52 3.19 -8.14
C VAL A 106 7.92 2.34 -7.04
N MET A 107 8.47 2.38 -5.84
CA MET A 107 7.99 1.66 -4.67
C MET A 107 6.55 2.04 -4.32
N PHE A 108 6.25 3.32 -4.22
CA PHE A 108 4.89 3.79 -3.91
C PHE A 108 3.88 3.55 -5.04
N ALA A 109 4.30 3.53 -6.30
CA ALA A 109 3.44 3.07 -7.40
C ALA A 109 3.04 1.59 -7.23
N LEU A 110 3.97 0.73 -6.82
CA LEU A 110 3.69 -0.67 -6.50
C LEU A 110 2.78 -0.81 -5.28
N PHE A 111 2.99 -0.02 -4.22
CA PHE A 111 2.05 0.06 -3.09
C PHE A 111 0.64 0.48 -3.52
N GLY A 112 0.52 1.40 -4.47
CA GLY A 112 -0.76 1.80 -5.05
C GLY A 112 -1.49 0.63 -5.71
N VAL A 113 -0.77 -0.18 -6.51
CA VAL A 113 -1.31 -1.41 -7.13
C VAL A 113 -1.76 -2.41 -6.06
N MET A 114 -0.92 -2.66 -5.05
CA MET A 114 -1.24 -3.58 -3.95
C MET A 114 -2.43 -3.10 -3.11
N GLY A 115 -2.45 -1.84 -2.75
CA GLY A 115 -3.56 -1.23 -2.01
C GLY A 115 -4.88 -1.43 -2.74
N SER A 116 -4.93 -1.10 -4.03
CA SER A 116 -6.10 -1.35 -4.86
C SER A 116 -6.54 -2.81 -4.85
N ALA A 117 -5.57 -3.75 -4.95
CA ALA A 117 -5.87 -5.18 -4.92
C ALA A 117 -6.47 -5.60 -3.59
N VAL A 118 -5.91 -5.15 -2.46
CA VAL A 118 -6.38 -5.47 -1.11
C VAL A 118 -7.79 -4.90 -0.88
N TYR A 119 -8.02 -3.63 -1.23
CA TYR A 119 -9.33 -3.00 -1.12
C TYR A 119 -10.38 -3.66 -2.02
N TYR A 120 -10.02 -3.97 -3.27
CA TYR A 120 -10.92 -4.66 -4.20
C TYR A 120 -11.33 -6.05 -3.68
N ILE A 121 -10.38 -6.86 -3.24
CA ILE A 121 -10.67 -8.18 -2.70
C ILE A 121 -11.57 -8.06 -1.47
N SER A 122 -11.27 -7.16 -0.55
CA SER A 122 -12.08 -6.92 0.64
C SER A 122 -13.50 -6.51 0.28
N SER A 123 -13.69 -5.64 -0.72
CA SER A 123 -15.02 -5.20 -1.16
C SER A 123 -15.85 -6.32 -1.79
N VAL A 124 -15.22 -7.18 -2.59
CA VAL A 124 -15.91 -8.32 -3.23
C VAL A 124 -16.38 -9.36 -2.20
N TYR A 125 -15.57 -9.62 -1.18
CA TYR A 125 -15.92 -10.64 -0.17
C TYR A 125 -16.91 -10.16 0.89
N LEU A 126 -16.95 -8.87 1.20
CA LEU A 126 -17.83 -8.34 2.26
C LEU A 126 -19.30 -8.16 1.85
N LYS A 127 -19.66 -8.37 0.59
CA LYS A 127 -21.01 -8.43 0.02
C LYS A 127 -22.00 -7.30 0.39
N SER A 128 -21.67 -6.40 1.30
CA SER A 128 -22.53 -5.32 1.78
C SER A 128 -21.75 -4.01 1.91
N ASN A 129 -22.24 -2.94 1.29
CA ASN A 129 -21.61 -1.62 1.32
C ASN A 129 -21.38 -1.10 2.75
N ARG A 130 -22.32 -1.36 3.67
CA ARG A 130 -22.20 -0.97 5.07
C ARG A 130 -21.06 -1.70 5.78
N ASN A 131 -20.87 -2.99 5.49
CA ASN A 131 -19.79 -3.80 6.04
C ASN A 131 -18.44 -3.38 5.46
N VAL A 132 -18.37 -3.03 4.18
CA VAL A 132 -17.16 -2.52 3.53
C VAL A 132 -16.71 -1.22 4.20
N ALA A 133 -17.59 -0.21 4.29
CA ALA A 133 -17.26 1.09 4.86
C ALA A 133 -16.79 0.98 6.32
N SER A 134 -17.50 0.22 7.15
CA SER A 134 -17.10 0.03 8.56
C SER A 134 -15.84 -0.82 8.73
N THR A 135 -15.56 -1.75 7.83
CA THR A 135 -14.31 -2.53 7.83
C THR A 135 -13.12 -1.65 7.49
N ILE A 136 -13.26 -0.82 6.46
CA ILE A 136 -12.22 0.15 6.05
C ILE A 136 -11.96 1.14 7.18
N GLY A 137 -13.01 1.72 7.78
CA GLY A 137 -12.86 2.67 8.88
C GLY A 137 -12.15 2.08 10.10
N LEU A 138 -12.50 0.84 10.50
CA LEU A 138 -11.82 0.12 11.58
C LEU A 138 -10.36 -0.21 11.22
N ALA A 139 -10.09 -0.60 9.99
CA ALA A 139 -8.74 -0.91 9.53
C ALA A 139 -7.83 0.34 9.54
N TYR A 140 -8.36 1.49 9.16
CA TYR A 140 -7.64 2.76 9.29
C TYR A 140 -7.34 3.09 10.76
N GLY A 141 -8.33 2.98 11.64
CA GLY A 141 -8.13 3.27 13.07
C GLY A 141 -7.17 2.33 13.80
N LEU A 142 -6.95 1.12 13.27
CA LEU A 142 -6.00 0.15 13.83
C LEU A 142 -4.63 0.17 13.14
N GLY A 143 -4.54 0.71 11.93
CA GLY A 143 -3.30 0.76 11.13
C GLY A 143 -2.52 2.07 11.24
N ILE A 144 -3.03 3.04 12.01
CA ILE A 144 -2.37 4.29 12.37
C ILE A 144 -1.85 4.17 13.80
#